data_9086efcc14aa16b333c6f066a1f6fffa
#
_entry.id   9086efcc14aa16b333c6f066a1f6fffa
#
_cell.length_a   1.000
_cell.length_b   1.000
_cell.length_c   1.000
_cell.angle_alpha   90.00
_cell.angle_beta   90.00
_cell.angle_gamma   90.00
#
_symmetry.space_group_name_H-M   'P 1'
#
loop_
_entity.id
_entity.type
_entity.pdbx_description
1 polymer ?
#
loop_
_entity_poly.entity_id
_entity_poly.type
_entity_poly.pdbx_seq_one_letter_code
_entity_poly.pdbx_strand_id
1 'polypeptide(L)'
;MAVAAVVLPLVAGCGGGHDGSGSDAKGAKATAGQRGGTKDVGQGSGAFPDRGVIVTASCSVPASNPASVTVTGWDPTTWKRTVSRTFTVPAEAVVAEADEVASPLVELCADNFPGVGTSEEGPRAVAVTRLRQLFDKDFSRMAVVLIDRETEATGVGYVDASGKLTKLSGEQGEDFGDTPKEENAVFAQDGSAVWFTETDSSDHVRIAGRSVTGDHAVTEQAGGDGGYMDGAGLALAGDPVRGVFGKEVRISPDGRKATAFITWQGYNVVDVPQRGVLLKAGDVKADRMPFDADCHPNGWVDDKTVLCAPRLGKAKDPKRKNSFWTLDASRLDGTADLPKGALGDPIIPATDRKNTVRAISQDGKQMIFASLQGTRLEYFVSAITPGATPKKITAGGADRALSVGDVLEWR
;
A
#
# COMPACT_ATOMS: atom_id res chain seq x y z
N MET A 1 8.96 -45.64 18.41
CA MET A 1 7.63 -45.07 18.62
C MET A 1 6.97 -44.95 17.27
N ALA A 2 5.82 -45.61 17.09
CA ALA A 2 5.20 -45.87 15.79
C ALA A 2 4.45 -44.67 15.27
N VAL A 3 4.65 -44.37 13.97
CA VAL A 3 3.88 -43.38 13.20
C VAL A 3 2.71 -44.13 12.56
N ALA A 4 1.49 -43.70 12.88
CA ALA A 4 0.26 -44.24 12.28
C ALA A 4 -0.15 -43.35 11.10
N ALA A 5 -0.14 -43.89 9.91
CA ALA A 5 -0.69 -43.29 8.70
C ALA A 5 -2.20 -43.57 8.62
N VAL A 6 -3.00 -42.51 8.48
CA VAL A 6 -4.45 -42.60 8.21
C VAL A 6 -4.68 -42.42 6.72
N VAL A 7 -5.20 -43.45 6.08
CA VAL A 7 -5.67 -43.46 4.68
C VAL A 7 -7.19 -43.26 4.68
N LEU A 8 -7.67 -42.26 3.98
CA LEU A 8 -9.10 -42.04 3.72
C LEU A 8 -9.44 -42.45 2.27
N PRO A 9 -10.54 -43.19 2.02
CA PRO A 9 -10.89 -43.66 0.70
C PRO A 9 -11.72 -42.64 -0.10
N LEU A 10 -11.40 -42.56 -1.40
CA LEU A 10 -12.20 -41.93 -2.45
C LEU A 10 -13.46 -42.73 -2.68
N VAL A 11 -14.61 -42.07 -2.68
CA VAL A 11 -15.88 -42.65 -3.19
C VAL A 11 -16.19 -41.96 -4.53
N ALA A 12 -16.13 -42.73 -5.58
CA ALA A 12 -16.65 -42.40 -6.91
C ALA A 12 -18.15 -42.80 -6.99
N GLY A 13 -18.99 -41.84 -7.36
CA GLY A 13 -20.40 -42.08 -7.65
C GLY A 13 -20.75 -41.69 -9.07
N CYS A 14 -20.92 -42.70 -9.93
CA CYS A 14 -21.54 -42.61 -11.26
C CYS A 14 -23.05 -42.84 -11.20
N GLY A 15 -23.79 -42.25 -12.14
CA GLY A 15 -25.11 -42.68 -12.58
C GLY A 15 -26.13 -41.53 -12.54
N GLY A 16 -26.82 -41.25 -13.61
CA GLY A 16 -27.57 -41.88 -14.61
C GLY A 16 -28.45 -40.85 -15.28
N GLY A 17 -28.62 -40.96 -16.58
CA GLY A 17 -29.42 -40.11 -17.43
C GLY A 17 -30.91 -40.33 -17.29
N HIS A 18 -31.70 -39.33 -17.75
CA HIS A 18 -33.08 -39.55 -18.21
C HIS A 18 -33.40 -38.57 -19.34
N ASP A 19 -33.78 -39.15 -20.49
CA ASP A 19 -34.41 -38.51 -21.63
C ASP A 19 -35.83 -38.06 -21.28
N GLY A 20 -36.28 -36.96 -21.93
CA GLY A 20 -37.68 -36.52 -21.81
C GLY A 20 -38.01 -35.31 -22.67
N SER A 21 -38.29 -35.61 -23.97
CA SER A 21 -39.18 -34.95 -24.95
C SER A 21 -39.82 -33.59 -24.66
N GLY A 22 -39.54 -32.68 -25.54
CA GLY A 22 -40.36 -31.84 -26.41
C GLY A 22 -41.61 -31.10 -25.89
N SER A 23 -41.58 -29.76 -26.07
CA SER A 23 -42.75 -29.05 -26.63
C SER A 23 -42.35 -27.64 -27.07
N ASP A 24 -42.82 -27.27 -28.25
CA ASP A 24 -42.71 -25.99 -28.92
C ASP A 24 -43.32 -24.84 -28.11
N ALA A 25 -42.62 -23.71 -28.00
CA ALA A 25 -43.23 -22.43 -27.71
C ALA A 25 -42.51 -21.28 -28.42
N LYS A 26 -43.28 -20.64 -29.23
CA LYS A 26 -43.07 -19.50 -30.12
C LYS A 26 -42.16 -18.41 -29.62
N GLY A 27 -41.42 -17.87 -30.57
CA GLY A 27 -40.52 -16.73 -30.46
C GLY A 27 -41.09 -15.48 -29.80
N ALA A 28 -40.31 -14.93 -28.92
CA ALA A 28 -40.34 -13.52 -28.58
C ALA A 28 -39.00 -12.92 -28.98
N LYS A 29 -39.00 -12.05 -29.99
CA LYS A 29 -37.89 -11.22 -30.37
C LYS A 29 -37.57 -10.30 -29.16
N ALA A 30 -36.53 -10.61 -28.41
CA ALA A 30 -35.94 -9.70 -27.50
C ALA A 30 -35.15 -8.65 -28.30
N THR A 31 -35.68 -7.46 -28.39
CA THR A 31 -34.98 -6.25 -28.82
C THR A 31 -33.74 -6.08 -27.96
N ALA A 32 -32.56 -6.22 -28.55
CA ALA A 32 -31.31 -5.87 -27.92
C ALA A 32 -31.32 -4.37 -27.60
N GLY A 33 -31.60 -4.06 -26.33
CA GLY A 33 -31.42 -2.72 -25.80
C GLY A 33 -29.93 -2.36 -25.95
N GLN A 34 -29.65 -1.41 -26.82
CA GLN A 34 -28.36 -0.74 -26.88
C GLN A 34 -28.05 -0.23 -25.45
N ARG A 35 -27.19 -0.96 -24.74
CA ARG A 35 -26.48 -0.39 -23.59
C ARG A 35 -25.69 0.78 -24.14
N GLY A 36 -26.14 1.99 -23.80
CA GLY A 36 -25.44 3.22 -24.09
C GLY A 36 -23.99 3.08 -23.64
N GLY A 37 -23.10 2.99 -24.60
CA GLY A 37 -21.67 3.06 -24.36
C GLY A 37 -21.41 4.37 -23.64
N THR A 38 -21.06 4.30 -22.37
CA THR A 38 -20.36 5.39 -21.70
C THR A 38 -19.13 5.65 -22.56
N LYS A 39 -19.11 6.79 -23.24
CA LYS A 39 -17.91 7.28 -23.93
C LYS A 39 -16.80 7.21 -22.88
N ASP A 40 -15.85 6.31 -23.08
CA ASP A 40 -14.58 6.33 -22.35
C ASP A 40 -14.05 7.75 -22.51
N VAL A 41 -14.01 8.45 -21.39
CA VAL A 41 -13.27 9.70 -21.31
C VAL A 41 -11.83 9.26 -21.54
N GLY A 42 -11.29 9.60 -22.73
CA GLY A 42 -10.00 9.15 -23.20
C GLY A 42 -8.94 9.27 -22.11
N GLN A 43 -7.93 8.40 -22.16
CA GLN A 43 -6.75 8.50 -21.31
C GLN A 43 -6.34 9.96 -21.24
N GLY A 44 -6.70 10.62 -20.14
CA GLY A 44 -6.37 12.01 -19.94
C GLY A 44 -4.86 12.09 -19.78
N SER A 45 -4.18 12.52 -20.82
CA SER A 45 -2.73 12.79 -20.83
C SER A 45 -2.35 13.98 -19.93
N GLY A 46 -3.28 14.46 -19.11
CA GLY A 46 -3.08 15.58 -18.20
C GLY A 46 -2.20 15.21 -16.99
N ALA A 47 -1.53 16.21 -16.43
CA ALA A 47 -0.87 16.09 -15.15
C ALA A 47 -1.90 15.79 -14.05
N PHE A 48 -1.51 15.00 -13.06
CA PHE A 48 -2.33 14.82 -11.87
C PHE A 48 -2.42 16.15 -11.11
N PRO A 49 -3.63 16.59 -10.72
CA PRO A 49 -3.78 17.82 -9.93
C PRO A 49 -3.01 17.73 -8.60
N ASP A 50 -2.41 18.83 -8.19
CA ASP A 50 -1.68 18.91 -6.91
C ASP A 50 -2.63 18.97 -5.70
N ARG A 51 -3.91 19.26 -5.91
CA ARG A 51 -4.92 19.41 -4.83
C ARG A 51 -6.30 19.00 -5.32
N GLY A 52 -7.17 18.64 -4.35
CA GLY A 52 -8.57 18.35 -4.61
C GLY A 52 -8.81 17.06 -5.39
N VAL A 53 -7.93 16.08 -5.25
CA VAL A 53 -8.06 14.79 -5.92
C VAL A 53 -7.70 13.65 -4.97
N ILE A 54 -8.48 12.57 -5.02
CA ILE A 54 -8.14 11.30 -4.40
C ILE A 54 -7.49 10.43 -5.48
N VAL A 55 -6.30 9.93 -5.19
CA VAL A 55 -5.56 9.08 -6.12
C VAL A 55 -5.63 7.64 -5.66
N THR A 56 -6.05 6.77 -6.58
CA THR A 56 -6.09 5.31 -6.36
C THR A 56 -5.23 4.61 -7.40
N ALA A 57 -4.65 3.47 -7.02
CA ALA A 57 -4.01 2.56 -7.95
C ALA A 57 -4.70 1.21 -7.93
N SER A 58 -4.81 0.58 -9.10
CA SER A 58 -5.31 -0.78 -9.25
C SER A 58 -4.43 -1.54 -10.23
N CYS A 59 -4.19 -2.81 -9.92
CA CYS A 59 -3.45 -3.71 -10.79
C CYS A 59 -4.42 -4.67 -11.49
N SER A 60 -4.11 -5.04 -12.73
CA SER A 60 -4.81 -6.08 -13.48
C SER A 60 -3.78 -7.06 -14.04
N VAL A 61 -3.93 -8.33 -13.70
CA VAL A 61 -3.06 -9.43 -14.15
C VAL A 61 -3.91 -10.43 -14.94
N PRO A 62 -4.20 -10.14 -16.22
CA PRO A 62 -5.00 -11.05 -17.06
C PRO A 62 -4.15 -12.25 -17.50
N ALA A 63 -4.79 -13.43 -17.66
CA ALA A 63 -4.11 -14.68 -18.00
C ALA A 63 -3.38 -14.66 -19.36
N SER A 64 -3.75 -13.76 -20.27
CA SER A 64 -3.25 -13.76 -21.66
C SER A 64 -2.65 -12.45 -22.15
N ASN A 65 -2.64 -11.41 -21.31
CA ASN A 65 -2.11 -10.09 -21.65
C ASN A 65 -1.07 -9.66 -20.63
N PRO A 66 -0.17 -8.72 -20.93
CA PRO A 66 0.72 -8.17 -19.91
C PRO A 66 -0.08 -7.54 -18.78
N ALA A 67 0.44 -7.65 -17.59
CA ALA A 67 -0.12 -6.98 -16.43
C ALA A 67 -0.14 -5.46 -16.65
N SER A 68 -1.07 -4.78 -16.01
CA SER A 68 -1.16 -3.33 -16.08
C SER A 68 -1.54 -2.72 -14.74
N VAL A 69 -0.98 -1.55 -14.46
CA VAL A 69 -1.34 -0.76 -13.29
C VAL A 69 -2.00 0.52 -13.75
N THR A 70 -3.19 0.79 -13.24
CA THR A 70 -3.93 2.03 -13.54
C THR A 70 -4.00 2.91 -12.31
N VAL A 71 -3.42 4.10 -12.42
CA VAL A 71 -3.55 5.17 -11.42
C VAL A 71 -4.65 6.10 -11.86
N THR A 72 -5.60 6.38 -10.96
CA THR A 72 -6.78 7.18 -11.26
C THR A 72 -6.97 8.27 -10.22
N GLY A 73 -7.17 9.51 -10.68
CA GLY A 73 -7.59 10.64 -9.87
C GLY A 73 -9.11 10.80 -9.88
N TRP A 74 -9.68 11.01 -8.71
CA TRP A 74 -11.11 11.14 -8.47
C TRP A 74 -11.43 12.47 -7.80
N ASP A 75 -12.44 13.17 -8.27
CA ASP A 75 -12.98 14.31 -7.56
C ASP A 75 -13.65 13.85 -6.26
N PRO A 76 -13.23 14.34 -5.08
CA PRO A 76 -13.70 13.82 -3.79
C PRO A 76 -15.17 14.16 -3.48
N THR A 77 -15.78 15.09 -4.24
CA THR A 77 -17.17 15.51 -4.06
C THR A 77 -18.11 14.73 -4.96
N THR A 78 -17.78 14.65 -6.24
CA THR A 78 -18.63 14.05 -7.26
C THR A 78 -18.31 12.60 -7.57
N TRP A 79 -17.12 12.13 -7.15
CA TRP A 79 -16.56 10.82 -7.45
C TRP A 79 -16.47 10.50 -8.94
N LYS A 80 -16.33 11.55 -9.73
CA LYS A 80 -16.01 11.43 -11.15
C LYS A 80 -14.50 11.30 -11.33
N ARG A 81 -14.11 10.46 -12.28
CA ARG A 81 -12.72 10.34 -12.70
C ARG A 81 -12.29 11.65 -13.36
N THR A 82 -11.19 12.23 -12.88
CA THR A 82 -10.62 13.48 -13.39
C THR A 82 -9.43 13.24 -14.31
N VAL A 83 -8.61 12.25 -13.97
CA VAL A 83 -7.39 11.88 -14.69
C VAL A 83 -7.17 10.38 -14.53
N SER A 84 -6.53 9.75 -15.51
CA SER A 84 -6.15 8.34 -15.41
C SER A 84 -4.88 8.10 -16.21
N ARG A 85 -4.00 7.25 -15.69
CA ARG A 85 -2.77 6.83 -16.34
C ARG A 85 -2.60 5.33 -16.16
N THR A 86 -2.27 4.63 -17.23
CA THR A 86 -2.05 3.19 -17.20
C THR A 86 -0.60 2.91 -17.57
N PHE A 87 0.04 2.08 -16.77
CA PHE A 87 1.37 1.53 -16.99
C PHE A 87 1.22 0.10 -17.48
N THR A 88 1.79 -0.22 -18.62
CA THR A 88 1.95 -1.61 -19.05
C THR A 88 3.16 -2.17 -18.31
N VAL A 89 2.95 -3.23 -17.57
CA VAL A 89 4.02 -3.85 -16.78
C VAL A 89 4.87 -4.72 -17.71
N PRO A 90 6.21 -4.55 -17.73
CA PRO A 90 7.10 -5.39 -18.53
C PRO A 90 6.98 -6.87 -18.15
N ALA A 91 7.26 -7.77 -19.10
CA ALA A 91 7.16 -9.21 -18.86
C ALA A 91 8.18 -9.71 -17.83
N GLU A 92 9.31 -9.01 -17.72
CA GLU A 92 10.37 -9.30 -16.76
C GLU A 92 10.06 -8.76 -15.34
N ALA A 93 9.04 -7.94 -15.20
CA ALA A 93 8.71 -7.36 -13.90
C ALA A 93 8.06 -8.40 -12.97
N VAL A 94 8.44 -8.34 -11.70
CA VAL A 94 7.90 -9.17 -10.63
C VAL A 94 6.52 -8.64 -10.23
N VAL A 95 5.47 -9.42 -10.44
CA VAL A 95 4.07 -9.08 -10.15
C VAL A 95 3.34 -10.10 -9.30
N ALA A 96 3.97 -11.24 -9.01
CA ALA A 96 3.36 -12.35 -8.27
C ALA A 96 4.26 -12.85 -7.15
N GLU A 97 3.64 -13.29 -6.05
CA GLU A 97 4.37 -13.88 -4.91
C GLU A 97 5.11 -15.17 -5.27
N ALA A 98 4.69 -15.85 -6.35
CA ALA A 98 5.33 -17.07 -6.82
C ALA A 98 6.79 -16.87 -7.30
N ASP A 99 7.19 -15.63 -7.55
CA ASP A 99 8.57 -15.30 -7.92
C ASP A 99 9.50 -15.27 -6.69
N GLU A 100 8.96 -15.34 -5.46
CA GLU A 100 9.71 -15.28 -4.18
C GLU A 100 10.60 -14.03 -4.02
N VAL A 101 10.28 -12.98 -4.77
CA VAL A 101 11.01 -11.70 -4.81
C VAL A 101 10.15 -10.61 -4.20
N ALA A 102 10.69 -9.88 -3.25
CA ALA A 102 9.95 -8.82 -2.58
C ALA A 102 9.80 -7.58 -3.48
N SER A 103 8.54 -7.16 -3.69
CA SER A 103 8.22 -5.99 -4.50
C SER A 103 6.93 -5.32 -4.02
N PRO A 104 6.88 -3.99 -3.86
CA PRO A 104 5.62 -3.28 -3.59
C PRO A 104 4.58 -3.46 -4.70
N LEU A 105 5.01 -3.74 -5.93
CA LEU A 105 4.12 -4.04 -7.05
C LEU A 105 3.37 -5.36 -6.83
N VAL A 106 4.01 -6.37 -6.24
CA VAL A 106 3.34 -7.63 -5.85
C VAL A 106 2.23 -7.34 -4.86
N GLU A 107 2.44 -6.49 -3.86
CA GLU A 107 1.40 -6.11 -2.90
C GLU A 107 0.21 -5.41 -3.57
N LEU A 108 0.48 -4.48 -4.50
CA LEU A 108 -0.56 -3.80 -5.25
C LEU A 108 -1.37 -4.77 -6.13
N CYS A 109 -0.72 -5.83 -6.62
CA CYS A 109 -1.33 -6.81 -7.52
C CYS A 109 -1.98 -8.00 -6.80
N ALA A 110 -1.61 -8.30 -5.55
CA ALA A 110 -2.04 -9.48 -4.81
C ALA A 110 -3.56 -9.63 -4.70
N ASP A 111 -4.30 -8.53 -4.53
CA ASP A 111 -5.77 -8.57 -4.40
C ASP A 111 -6.53 -8.88 -5.69
N ASN A 112 -5.85 -8.89 -6.83
CA ASN A 112 -6.47 -9.12 -8.13
C ASN A 112 -6.35 -10.58 -8.60
N PHE A 113 -5.73 -11.47 -7.80
CA PHE A 113 -5.72 -12.89 -8.09
C PHE A 113 -7.08 -13.50 -7.70
N PRO A 114 -7.81 -14.11 -8.65
CA PRO A 114 -9.04 -14.80 -8.33
C PRO A 114 -8.72 -15.99 -7.39
N GLY A 115 -9.14 -15.87 -6.15
CA GLY A 115 -8.94 -16.90 -5.11
C GLY A 115 -8.22 -16.44 -3.85
N VAL A 116 -7.57 -15.30 -3.86
CA VAL A 116 -7.13 -14.65 -2.61
C VAL A 116 -8.35 -13.92 -2.05
N GLY A 117 -9.07 -14.63 -1.17
CA GLY A 117 -10.26 -14.10 -0.54
C GLY A 117 -9.98 -12.77 0.16
N THR A 118 -10.97 -11.91 0.14
CA THR A 118 -11.04 -10.79 1.08
C THR A 118 -10.68 -11.33 2.45
N SER A 119 -9.52 -10.96 2.98
CA SER A 119 -9.09 -11.38 4.29
C SER A 119 -10.21 -11.07 5.28
N GLU A 120 -10.43 -11.92 6.29
CA GLU A 120 -11.40 -11.67 7.37
C GLU A 120 -11.16 -10.33 8.09
N GLU A 121 -10.07 -9.66 7.76
CA GLU A 121 -9.62 -8.39 8.30
C GLU A 121 -10.38 -7.17 7.79
N GLY A 122 -11.16 -7.29 6.73
CA GLY A 122 -11.95 -6.19 6.17
C GLY A 122 -11.19 -5.36 5.12
N PRO A 123 -11.73 -4.20 4.70
CA PRO A 123 -11.13 -3.36 3.66
C PRO A 123 -9.74 -2.87 4.09
N ARG A 124 -8.81 -2.79 3.14
CA ARG A 124 -7.47 -2.28 3.39
C ARG A 124 -7.49 -0.90 4.04
N ALA A 125 -6.59 -0.69 4.96
CA ALA A 125 -6.32 0.62 5.57
C ALA A 125 -5.73 1.61 4.53
N VAL A 126 -5.44 2.83 4.98
CA VAL A 126 -4.63 3.79 4.19
C VAL A 126 -3.36 3.09 3.71
N ALA A 127 -3.03 3.26 2.44
CA ALA A 127 -1.82 2.70 1.87
C ALA A 127 -0.60 3.14 2.69
N VAL A 128 0.31 2.21 2.92
CA VAL A 128 1.60 2.51 3.54
C VAL A 128 2.45 3.32 2.56
N THR A 129 3.42 4.05 3.09
CA THR A 129 4.25 4.96 2.30
C THR A 129 4.87 4.29 1.07
N ARG A 130 5.34 3.06 1.19
CA ARG A 130 6.00 2.35 0.07
C ARG A 130 5.09 2.10 -1.14
N LEU A 131 3.76 1.91 -0.95
CA LEU A 131 2.84 1.79 -2.08
C LEU A 131 2.66 3.13 -2.81
N ARG A 132 2.64 4.24 -2.07
CA ARG A 132 2.65 5.56 -2.70
C ARG A 132 3.96 5.82 -3.45
N GLN A 133 5.08 5.41 -2.88
CA GLN A 133 6.41 5.57 -3.45
C GLN A 133 6.74 4.59 -4.59
N LEU A 134 5.85 3.62 -4.87
CA LEU A 134 5.93 2.86 -6.12
C LEU A 134 5.90 3.78 -7.35
N PHE A 135 5.31 4.97 -7.19
CA PHE A 135 5.20 5.99 -8.24
C PHE A 135 6.03 7.21 -7.87
N ASP A 136 6.55 7.89 -8.90
CA ASP A 136 7.14 9.20 -8.72
C ASP A 136 6.08 10.25 -8.29
N LYS A 137 6.52 11.47 -7.98
CA LYS A 137 5.66 12.53 -7.46
C LYS A 137 4.44 12.81 -8.35
N ASP A 138 4.63 12.75 -9.68
CA ASP A 138 3.64 13.15 -10.68
C ASP A 138 2.91 11.95 -11.30
N PHE A 139 3.13 10.74 -10.79
CA PHE A 139 2.64 9.49 -11.37
C PHE A 139 3.02 9.34 -12.85
N SER A 140 4.19 9.83 -13.23
CA SER A 140 4.71 9.72 -14.61
C SER A 140 5.51 8.45 -14.82
N ARG A 141 6.05 7.89 -13.73
CA ARG A 141 6.86 6.68 -13.72
C ARG A 141 6.43 5.77 -12.57
N MET A 142 6.59 4.48 -12.76
CA MET A 142 6.33 3.43 -11.77
C MET A 142 7.60 2.59 -11.63
N ALA A 143 8.09 2.44 -10.40
CA ALA A 143 9.24 1.59 -10.10
C ALA A 143 8.87 0.11 -10.25
N VAL A 144 9.81 -0.69 -10.72
CA VAL A 144 9.67 -2.13 -10.92
C VAL A 144 10.90 -2.87 -10.44
N VAL A 145 10.69 -4.06 -9.90
CA VAL A 145 11.72 -5.07 -9.75
C VAL A 145 11.65 -5.98 -10.96
N LEU A 146 12.76 -6.24 -11.58
CA LEU A 146 12.91 -7.08 -12.77
C LEU A 146 13.58 -8.38 -12.37
N ILE A 147 13.19 -9.48 -12.98
CA ILE A 147 13.81 -10.80 -12.77
C ILE A 147 14.26 -11.39 -14.11
N ASP A 148 15.49 -11.84 -14.16
CA ASP A 148 15.96 -12.74 -15.19
C ASP A 148 15.64 -14.18 -14.75
N ARG A 149 14.72 -14.83 -15.46
CA ARG A 149 14.24 -16.17 -15.09
C ARG A 149 15.23 -17.29 -15.42
N GLU A 150 16.31 -17.01 -16.14
CA GLU A 150 17.34 -17.99 -16.45
C GLU A 150 18.41 -18.01 -15.35
N THR A 151 18.77 -16.84 -14.85
CA THR A 151 19.82 -16.66 -13.84
C THR A 151 19.29 -16.43 -12.44
N GLU A 152 17.99 -16.16 -12.29
CA GLU A 152 17.33 -15.73 -11.04
C GLU A 152 17.86 -14.38 -10.50
N ALA A 153 18.65 -13.68 -11.29
CA ALA A 153 19.12 -12.35 -10.95
C ALA A 153 17.95 -11.35 -10.95
N THR A 154 17.93 -10.49 -9.95
CA THR A 154 16.96 -9.40 -9.88
C THR A 154 17.64 -8.05 -9.96
N GLY A 155 16.96 -7.10 -10.54
CA GLY A 155 17.43 -5.73 -10.69
C GLY A 155 16.27 -4.75 -10.61
N VAL A 156 16.57 -3.46 -10.49
CA VAL A 156 15.55 -2.42 -10.40
C VAL A 156 15.51 -1.53 -11.63
N GLY A 157 14.34 -0.98 -11.88
CA GLY A 157 14.07 -0.07 -12.98
C GLY A 157 12.79 0.72 -12.77
N TYR A 158 12.36 1.39 -13.80
CA TYR A 158 11.04 2.01 -13.84
C TYR A 158 10.43 1.93 -15.23
N VAL A 159 9.13 1.97 -15.29
CA VAL A 159 8.35 2.08 -16.52
C VAL A 159 7.62 3.41 -16.55
N ASP A 160 7.61 4.08 -17.69
CA ASP A 160 6.81 5.29 -17.89
C ASP A 160 5.40 4.96 -18.45
N ALA A 161 4.54 5.97 -18.51
CA ALA A 161 3.18 5.80 -19.01
C ALA A 161 3.08 5.46 -20.52
N SER A 162 4.19 5.56 -21.26
CA SER A 162 4.26 5.08 -22.66
C SER A 162 4.59 3.59 -22.75
N GLY A 163 4.89 2.94 -21.62
CA GLY A 163 5.35 1.55 -21.54
C GLY A 163 6.85 1.40 -21.75
N LYS A 164 7.62 2.49 -21.81
CA LYS A 164 9.07 2.42 -21.94
C LYS A 164 9.70 2.02 -20.61
N LEU A 165 10.39 0.89 -20.62
CA LEU A 165 11.21 0.42 -19.50
C LEU A 165 12.58 1.12 -19.53
N THR A 166 13.03 1.59 -18.36
CA THR A 166 14.40 2.01 -18.10
C THR A 166 14.96 1.12 -17.00
N LYS A 167 15.94 0.29 -17.34
CA LYS A 167 16.70 -0.53 -16.38
C LYS A 167 17.73 0.37 -15.69
N LEU A 168 17.78 0.33 -14.36
CA LEU A 168 18.75 1.08 -13.56
C LEU A 168 19.92 0.20 -13.10
N SER A 169 19.67 -1.09 -12.91
CA SER A 169 20.72 -2.08 -12.62
C SER A 169 21.40 -2.42 -13.94
N GLY A 170 22.74 -2.40 -13.92
CA GLY A 170 23.54 -2.86 -15.05
C GLY A 170 23.49 -4.39 -15.17
N GLU A 171 24.09 -4.91 -16.25
CA GLU A 171 24.27 -6.36 -16.43
C GLU A 171 25.37 -6.94 -15.48
N GLN A 172 25.71 -6.21 -14.45
CA GLN A 172 26.82 -6.54 -13.56
C GLN A 172 26.37 -7.54 -12.48
N GLY A 173 26.34 -8.78 -12.88
CA GLY A 173 26.45 -9.93 -12.01
C GLY A 173 27.77 -10.66 -12.26
N GLU A 174 28.85 -9.93 -12.53
CA GLU A 174 30.06 -10.54 -13.08
C GLU A 174 31.11 -10.92 -12.04
N ASP A 175 30.99 -10.52 -10.79
CA ASP A 175 32.00 -10.87 -9.81
C ASP A 175 31.66 -12.19 -9.09
N PHE A 176 32.25 -13.26 -9.61
CA PHE A 176 32.47 -14.54 -8.92
C PHE A 176 31.22 -15.35 -8.54
N GLY A 177 30.16 -15.33 -9.33
CA GLY A 177 29.05 -16.26 -9.14
C GLY A 177 27.96 -15.76 -8.20
N ASP A 178 28.04 -14.53 -7.75
CA ASP A 178 26.98 -13.91 -6.93
C ASP A 178 25.87 -13.37 -7.85
N THR A 179 24.71 -13.99 -7.76
CA THR A 179 23.51 -13.51 -8.45
C THR A 179 23.01 -12.25 -7.75
N PRO A 180 22.93 -11.08 -8.44
CA PRO A 180 22.40 -9.87 -7.83
C PRO A 180 20.97 -10.07 -7.35
N LYS A 181 20.67 -9.61 -6.12
CA LYS A 181 19.33 -9.66 -5.54
C LYS A 181 18.88 -8.28 -5.11
N GLU A 182 18.44 -7.48 -6.08
CA GLU A 182 17.84 -6.17 -5.83
C GLU A 182 16.31 -6.31 -5.77
N GLU A 183 15.69 -5.86 -4.69
CA GLU A 183 14.27 -6.04 -4.39
C GLU A 183 13.62 -4.74 -3.88
N ASN A 184 12.31 -4.70 -3.71
CA ASN A 184 11.58 -3.61 -3.06
C ASN A 184 11.77 -2.23 -3.70
N ALA A 185 11.72 -2.11 -5.04
CA ALA A 185 11.91 -0.84 -5.74
C ALA A 185 10.86 0.22 -5.41
N VAL A 186 11.29 1.40 -4.94
CA VAL A 186 10.44 2.57 -4.69
C VAL A 186 11.16 3.87 -5.09
N PHE A 187 10.41 4.90 -5.50
CA PHE A 187 10.99 6.21 -5.78
C PHE A 187 11.34 6.97 -4.50
N ALA A 188 12.46 7.68 -4.53
CA ALA A 188 12.71 8.78 -3.61
C ALA A 188 11.59 9.83 -3.72
N GLN A 189 11.32 10.55 -2.64
CA GLN A 189 10.22 11.52 -2.60
C GLN A 189 10.32 12.61 -3.67
N ASP A 190 11.53 13.00 -4.03
CA ASP A 190 11.84 13.98 -5.08
C ASP A 190 11.89 13.37 -6.48
N GLY A 191 11.78 12.05 -6.59
CA GLY A 191 11.84 11.30 -7.85
C GLY A 191 13.23 11.22 -8.48
N SER A 192 14.29 11.60 -7.77
CA SER A 192 15.67 11.63 -8.28
C SER A 192 16.37 10.28 -8.27
N ALA A 193 15.86 9.33 -7.48
CA ALA A 193 16.43 8.00 -7.33
C ALA A 193 15.34 6.95 -7.17
N VAL A 194 15.70 5.70 -7.41
CA VAL A 194 14.94 4.51 -7.00
C VAL A 194 15.70 3.84 -5.87
N TRP A 195 15.07 3.74 -4.72
CA TRP A 195 15.54 2.99 -3.57
C TRP A 195 15.15 1.53 -3.69
N PHE A 196 16.00 0.65 -3.18
CA PHE A 196 15.80 -0.79 -3.18
C PHE A 196 16.51 -1.45 -2.02
N THR A 197 16.16 -2.68 -1.72
CA THR A 197 16.92 -3.56 -0.83
C THR A 197 17.79 -4.47 -1.67
N GLU A 198 19.00 -4.77 -1.19
CA GLU A 198 19.94 -5.69 -1.82
C GLU A 198 20.42 -6.70 -0.80
N THR A 199 20.39 -7.96 -1.17
CA THR A 199 20.90 -9.05 -0.33
C THR A 199 22.25 -9.52 -0.91
N ASP A 200 23.29 -9.51 -0.07
CA ASP A 200 24.60 -10.01 -0.46
C ASP A 200 24.71 -11.54 -0.32
N SER A 201 25.83 -12.10 -0.75
CA SER A 201 26.13 -13.54 -0.69
C SER A 201 26.17 -14.12 0.73
N SER A 202 26.18 -13.27 1.75
CA SER A 202 26.15 -13.65 3.17
C SER A 202 24.77 -13.46 3.79
N ASP A 203 23.72 -13.28 2.98
CA ASP A 203 22.34 -12.98 3.38
C ASP A 203 22.20 -11.67 4.18
N HIS A 204 23.15 -10.74 4.06
CA HIS A 204 22.99 -9.42 4.64
C HIS A 204 22.20 -8.52 3.71
N VAL A 205 21.15 -7.95 4.24
CA VAL A 205 20.31 -7.01 3.51
C VAL A 205 20.79 -5.58 3.75
N ARG A 206 21.04 -4.85 2.68
CA ARG A 206 21.32 -3.40 2.70
C ARG A 206 20.24 -2.64 1.92
N ILE A 207 20.15 -1.34 2.16
CA ILE A 207 19.28 -0.44 1.44
C ILE A 207 20.15 0.48 0.61
N ALA A 208 19.82 0.60 -0.67
CA ALA A 208 20.59 1.42 -1.61
C ALA A 208 19.68 2.21 -2.51
N GLY A 209 20.19 3.30 -3.10
CA GLY A 209 19.49 4.13 -4.07
C GLY A 209 20.30 4.29 -5.35
N ARG A 210 19.64 4.12 -6.51
CA ARG A 210 20.21 4.39 -7.83
C ARG A 210 19.64 5.66 -8.40
N SER A 211 20.53 6.52 -8.93
CA SER A 211 20.10 7.71 -9.68
C SER A 211 19.23 7.32 -10.88
N VAL A 212 18.13 8.04 -11.12
CA VAL A 212 17.31 7.87 -12.33
C VAL A 212 17.93 8.53 -13.56
N THR A 213 19.06 9.25 -13.41
CA THR A 213 19.76 9.97 -14.48
C THR A 213 21.23 9.56 -14.51
N GLY A 214 21.87 9.82 -15.64
CA GLY A 214 23.30 9.53 -15.82
C GLY A 214 23.57 8.04 -16.02
N ASP A 215 24.59 7.55 -15.35
CA ASP A 215 25.08 6.16 -15.41
C ASP A 215 24.34 5.21 -14.45
N HIS A 216 23.32 5.72 -13.76
CA HIS A 216 22.51 4.98 -12.77
C HIS A 216 23.34 4.39 -11.61
N ALA A 217 24.46 5.03 -11.30
CA ALA A 217 25.32 4.57 -10.20
C ALA A 217 24.54 4.53 -8.87
N VAL A 218 24.94 3.62 -7.99
CA VAL A 218 24.47 3.61 -6.62
C VAL A 218 25.00 4.85 -5.91
N THR A 219 24.08 5.75 -5.53
CA THR A 219 24.41 7.06 -4.95
C THR A 219 24.24 7.10 -3.45
N GLU A 220 23.41 6.19 -2.91
CA GLU A 220 23.00 6.19 -1.51
C GLU A 220 22.95 4.74 -1.02
N GLN A 221 23.44 4.52 0.18
CA GLN A 221 23.42 3.22 0.85
C GLN A 221 23.19 3.40 2.34
N ALA A 222 22.41 2.51 2.93
CA ALA A 222 22.22 2.42 4.38
C ALA A 222 22.47 0.98 4.82
N GLY A 223 23.22 0.81 5.88
CA GLY A 223 23.65 -0.48 6.43
C GLY A 223 25.16 -0.55 6.60
N GLY A 224 25.66 -1.57 7.34
CA GLY A 224 27.06 -1.64 7.72
C GLY A 224 27.48 -0.55 8.71
N ASP A 225 28.71 -0.02 8.55
CA ASP A 225 29.28 0.96 9.47
C ASP A 225 28.79 2.41 9.26
N GLY A 226 27.93 2.63 8.28
CA GLY A 226 27.32 3.92 7.99
C GLY A 226 26.69 3.97 6.61
N GLY A 227 25.76 4.88 6.42
CA GLY A 227 25.06 5.07 5.15
C GLY A 227 24.14 6.27 5.21
N TYR A 228 23.56 6.62 4.07
CA TYR A 228 22.57 7.67 3.93
C TYR A 228 21.20 7.04 3.73
N MET A 229 20.17 7.60 4.36
CA MET A 229 18.80 7.16 4.17
C MET A 229 17.88 8.38 4.15
N ASP A 230 16.82 8.31 3.41
CA ASP A 230 15.71 9.26 3.44
C ASP A 230 14.40 8.54 3.78
N GLY A 231 13.28 9.22 3.58
CA GLY A 231 11.97 8.62 3.80
C GLY A 231 11.69 7.38 2.96
N ALA A 232 12.26 7.27 1.76
CA ALA A 232 12.10 6.09 0.92
C ALA A 232 12.90 4.90 1.48
N GLY A 233 14.16 5.14 1.85
CA GLY A 233 14.97 4.14 2.54
C GLY A 233 14.31 3.65 3.83
N LEU A 234 13.77 4.58 4.65
CA LEU A 234 13.04 4.21 5.86
C LEU A 234 11.80 3.36 5.55
N ALA A 235 11.06 3.65 4.48
CA ALA A 235 9.90 2.87 4.08
C ALA A 235 10.26 1.43 3.66
N LEU A 236 11.50 1.21 3.24
CA LEU A 236 12.06 -0.11 2.93
C LEU A 236 12.80 -0.74 4.10
N ALA A 237 13.18 0.05 5.11
CA ALA A 237 13.91 -0.45 6.26
C ALA A 237 13.13 -1.57 6.93
N GLY A 238 13.68 -2.77 6.84
CA GLY A 238 13.21 -3.94 7.53
C GLY A 238 14.23 -4.31 8.61
N ASP A 239 14.52 -5.59 8.72
CA ASP A 239 15.48 -6.17 9.68
C ASP A 239 16.87 -5.49 9.71
N PRO A 240 17.43 -4.95 8.60
CA PRO A 240 18.76 -4.31 8.65
C PRO A 240 18.84 -3.12 9.60
N VAL A 241 17.73 -2.43 9.88
CA VAL A 241 17.65 -1.34 10.86
C VAL A 241 17.03 -1.85 12.16
N ARG A 242 17.54 -2.97 12.65
CA ARG A 242 17.22 -3.63 13.92
C ARG A 242 15.80 -3.36 14.45
N GLY A 243 14.83 -4.03 13.82
CA GLY A 243 13.47 -4.09 14.33
C GLY A 243 12.51 -3.03 13.84
N VAL A 244 12.91 -2.14 12.95
CA VAL A 244 11.97 -1.28 12.23
C VAL A 244 11.46 -2.01 11.00
N PHE A 245 10.14 -2.11 10.83
CA PHE A 245 9.52 -2.80 9.71
C PHE A 245 8.92 -1.80 8.73
N GLY A 246 9.47 -1.75 7.52
CA GLY A 246 9.02 -0.87 6.45
C GLY A 246 7.55 -1.06 6.03
N LYS A 247 6.98 -2.25 6.28
CA LYS A 247 5.60 -2.58 5.89
C LYS A 247 4.53 -1.65 6.48
N GLU A 248 4.78 -1.07 7.67
CA GLU A 248 3.82 -0.22 8.37
C GLU A 248 4.33 1.22 8.55
N VAL A 249 5.35 1.61 7.80
CA VAL A 249 5.87 2.98 7.87
C VAL A 249 4.90 3.96 7.21
N ARG A 250 4.55 5.01 7.94
CA ARG A 250 3.79 6.16 7.43
C ARG A 250 4.51 7.44 7.80
N ILE A 251 4.91 8.18 6.79
CA ILE A 251 5.72 9.40 6.92
C ILE A 251 4.80 10.61 7.15
N SER A 252 5.21 11.53 8.03
CA SER A 252 4.51 12.80 8.27
C SER A 252 4.51 13.70 7.02
N PRO A 253 3.57 14.64 6.90
CA PRO A 253 3.49 15.52 5.73
C PRO A 253 4.77 16.33 5.46
N ASP A 254 5.49 16.74 6.50
CA ASP A 254 6.77 17.45 6.38
C ASP A 254 7.98 16.53 6.11
N GLY A 255 7.76 15.21 6.09
CA GLY A 255 8.79 14.21 5.83
C GLY A 255 9.80 14.00 6.95
N ARG A 256 9.58 14.56 8.17
CA ARG A 256 10.56 14.53 9.24
C ARG A 256 10.34 13.45 10.28
N LYS A 257 9.13 12.95 10.36
CA LYS A 257 8.75 11.87 11.29
C LYS A 257 8.02 10.77 10.56
N ALA A 258 8.05 9.59 11.15
CA ALA A 258 7.23 8.48 10.68
C ALA A 258 6.67 7.70 11.87
N THR A 259 5.53 7.05 11.64
CA THR A 259 5.10 5.94 12.49
C THR A 259 5.65 4.65 11.92
N ALA A 260 6.20 3.80 12.78
CA ALA A 260 6.75 2.51 12.38
C ALA A 260 6.44 1.45 13.45
N PHE A 261 6.29 0.20 13.02
CA PHE A 261 6.14 -0.93 13.92
C PHE A 261 7.52 -1.53 14.21
N ILE A 262 7.86 -1.63 15.50
CA ILE A 262 9.09 -2.28 15.98
C ILE A 262 8.68 -3.52 16.76
N THR A 263 9.14 -4.71 16.38
CA THR A 263 8.63 -6.01 16.84
C THR A 263 8.42 -6.14 18.34
N TRP A 264 9.41 -5.74 19.11
CA TRP A 264 9.33 -5.89 20.59
C TRP A 264 8.81 -4.65 21.32
N GLN A 265 8.66 -3.52 20.62
CA GLN A 265 8.18 -2.27 21.20
C GLN A 265 6.76 -1.91 20.76
N GLY A 266 6.27 -2.47 19.67
CA GLY A 266 5.02 -2.08 19.03
C GLY A 266 5.18 -0.85 18.15
N TYR A 267 4.17 0.01 18.09
CA TYR A 267 4.25 1.24 17.29
C TYR A 267 5.12 2.29 17.97
N ASN A 268 5.89 2.99 17.14
CA ASN A 268 6.80 4.06 17.53
C ASN A 268 6.65 5.26 16.60
N VAL A 269 7.00 6.43 17.09
CA VAL A 269 7.31 7.59 16.27
C VAL A 269 8.82 7.65 16.11
N VAL A 270 9.29 7.66 14.90
CA VAL A 270 10.73 7.70 14.56
C VAL A 270 11.05 8.98 13.80
N ASP A 271 12.26 9.48 13.98
CA ASP A 271 12.77 10.56 13.15
C ASP A 271 13.13 10.00 11.76
N VAL A 272 12.62 10.64 10.70
CA VAL A 272 12.99 10.28 9.33
C VAL A 272 14.35 10.91 9.04
N PRO A 273 15.32 10.11 8.64
CA PRO A 273 16.62 10.62 8.24
C PRO A 273 16.50 11.63 7.10
N GLN A 274 17.24 12.69 7.19
CA GLN A 274 17.28 13.69 6.13
C GLN A 274 18.37 13.31 5.14
N ARG A 275 18.12 13.57 3.85
CA ARG A 275 19.08 13.29 2.78
C ARG A 275 20.46 13.89 3.11
N GLY A 276 21.50 13.10 2.92
CA GLY A 276 22.87 13.52 3.22
C GLY A 276 23.29 13.41 4.69
N VAL A 277 22.42 12.95 5.58
CA VAL A 277 22.77 12.65 6.96
C VAL A 277 23.24 11.20 7.06
N LEU A 278 24.45 11.00 7.54
CA LEU A 278 25.02 9.68 7.78
C LEU A 278 24.27 9.01 8.94
N LEU A 279 23.65 7.88 8.65
CA LEU A 279 23.08 6.99 9.67
C LEU A 279 24.07 5.91 10.03
N LYS A 280 24.33 5.76 11.32
CA LYS A 280 24.97 4.56 11.85
C LYS A 280 23.91 3.54 12.24
N ALA A 281 24.22 2.26 12.08
CA ALA A 281 23.33 1.20 12.51
C ALA A 281 22.92 1.42 13.98
N GLY A 282 21.63 1.62 14.23
CA GLY A 282 21.07 1.86 15.56
C GLY A 282 20.77 3.30 15.93
N ASP A 283 21.08 4.30 15.06
CA ASP A 283 20.90 5.73 15.37
C ASP A 283 19.48 6.27 15.09
N VAL A 284 18.56 5.43 14.65
CA VAL A 284 17.16 5.86 14.47
C VAL A 284 16.54 6.06 15.85
N LYS A 285 16.36 7.32 16.24
CA LYS A 285 15.64 7.65 17.47
C LYS A 285 14.18 7.23 17.33
N ALA A 286 13.73 6.39 18.25
CA ALA A 286 12.36 5.88 18.28
C ALA A 286 11.70 6.24 19.61
N ASP A 287 10.65 7.05 19.56
CA ASP A 287 9.80 7.34 20.72
C ASP A 287 8.62 6.35 20.71
N ARG A 288 8.62 5.44 21.67
CA ARG A 288 7.59 4.43 21.81
C ARG A 288 6.22 5.06 22.00
N MET A 289 5.23 4.61 21.26
CA MET A 289 3.83 4.93 21.56
C MET A 289 3.41 4.15 22.81
N PRO A 290 2.99 4.82 23.89
CA PRO A 290 2.54 4.17 25.11
C PRO A 290 1.43 3.17 24.81
N PHE A 291 1.47 2.01 25.47
CA PHE A 291 0.47 0.97 25.26
C PHE A 291 -0.95 1.44 25.62
N ASP A 292 -1.06 2.38 26.56
CA ASP A 292 -2.33 2.97 26.98
C ASP A 292 -2.91 3.97 25.99
N ALA A 293 -2.13 4.42 25.00
CA ALA A 293 -2.67 5.17 23.87
C ALA A 293 -3.63 4.34 23.03
N ASP A 294 -3.52 2.99 23.11
CA ASP A 294 -4.32 2.04 22.33
C ASP A 294 -4.36 2.35 20.82
N CYS A 295 -3.30 2.98 20.33
CA CYS A 295 -3.22 3.56 19.00
C CYS A 295 -2.62 2.56 17.99
N HIS A 296 -3.41 2.21 16.99
CA HIS A 296 -2.92 1.70 15.72
C HIS A 296 -2.85 2.88 14.75
N PRO A 297 -1.66 3.31 14.31
CA PRO A 297 -1.51 4.47 13.43
C PRO A 297 -2.15 4.24 12.06
N ASN A 298 -3.02 5.15 11.65
CA ASN A 298 -3.65 5.11 10.32
C ASN A 298 -3.15 6.21 9.38
N GLY A 299 -2.25 7.06 9.84
CA GLY A 299 -1.65 8.14 9.08
C GLY A 299 -1.44 9.38 9.94
N TRP A 300 -0.95 10.42 9.31
CA TRP A 300 -0.70 11.72 9.92
C TRP A 300 -1.78 12.72 9.52
N VAL A 301 -2.28 13.47 10.49
CA VAL A 301 -3.23 14.59 10.28
C VAL A 301 -2.46 15.87 9.95
N ASP A 302 -1.35 16.06 10.63
CA ASP A 302 -0.37 17.11 10.42
C ASP A 302 1.02 16.61 10.84
N ASP A 303 2.02 17.48 10.91
CA ASP A 303 3.41 17.13 11.21
C ASP A 303 3.64 16.65 12.67
N LYS A 304 2.61 16.72 13.52
CA LYS A 304 2.68 16.36 14.94
C LYS A 304 1.61 15.39 15.38
N THR A 305 0.55 15.24 14.60
CA THR A 305 -0.67 14.56 15.03
C THR A 305 -0.89 13.30 14.22
N VAL A 306 -0.93 12.16 14.89
CA VAL A 306 -1.22 10.84 14.31
C VAL A 306 -2.71 10.54 14.44
N LEU A 307 -3.34 10.03 13.38
CA LEU A 307 -4.69 9.47 13.43
C LEU A 307 -4.62 8.02 13.90
N CYS A 308 -5.32 7.72 14.97
CA CYS A 308 -5.35 6.42 15.61
C CYS A 308 -6.69 5.69 15.37
N ALA A 309 -6.62 4.37 15.26
CA ALA A 309 -7.73 3.44 15.42
C ALA A 309 -7.44 2.47 16.59
N PRO A 310 -8.41 1.67 17.05
CA PRO A 310 -8.18 0.69 18.10
C PRO A 310 -7.08 -0.31 17.72
N ARG A 311 -6.10 -0.47 18.58
CA ARG A 311 -5.10 -1.52 18.47
C ARG A 311 -5.79 -2.88 18.64
N LEU A 312 -5.50 -3.86 17.81
CA LEU A 312 -6.15 -5.18 17.83
C LEU A 312 -7.66 -5.15 17.54
N GLY A 313 -8.20 -4.08 16.93
CA GLY A 313 -9.61 -3.99 16.57
C GLY A 313 -10.60 -3.90 17.76
N LYS A 314 -10.12 -3.82 19.00
CA LYS A 314 -10.93 -3.66 20.20
C LYS A 314 -10.38 -2.56 21.07
N ALA A 315 -11.09 -1.43 21.14
CA ALA A 315 -10.71 -0.35 22.04
C ALA A 315 -10.82 -0.77 23.53
N LYS A 316 -9.83 -0.36 24.33
CA LYS A 316 -9.87 -0.49 25.79
C LYS A 316 -10.96 0.41 26.39
N ASP A 317 -11.09 1.65 25.87
CA ASP A 317 -12.16 2.57 26.24
C ASP A 317 -13.41 2.32 25.39
N PRO A 318 -14.57 1.98 26.00
CA PRO A 318 -15.81 1.75 25.28
C PRO A 318 -16.25 2.94 24.40
N LYS A 319 -15.89 4.17 24.76
CA LYS A 319 -16.18 5.37 23.95
C LYS A 319 -15.41 5.40 22.63
N ARG A 320 -14.32 4.64 22.54
CA ARG A 320 -13.46 4.52 21.36
C ARG A 320 -13.73 3.28 20.51
N LYS A 321 -14.75 2.49 20.89
CA LYS A 321 -15.10 1.27 20.16
C LYS A 321 -15.36 1.55 18.70
N ASN A 322 -14.51 1.02 17.81
CA ASN A 322 -14.56 1.22 16.36
C ASN A 322 -14.61 2.70 15.93
N SER A 323 -14.12 3.61 16.79
CA SER A 323 -13.97 5.03 16.52
C SER A 323 -12.52 5.34 16.10
N PHE A 324 -12.23 6.61 15.91
CA PHE A 324 -10.90 7.15 15.66
C PHE A 324 -10.62 8.27 16.65
N TRP A 325 -9.35 8.54 16.91
CA TRP A 325 -8.89 9.65 17.75
C TRP A 325 -7.52 10.12 17.29
N THR A 326 -7.04 11.22 17.83
CA THR A 326 -5.72 11.75 17.53
C THR A 326 -4.74 11.47 18.68
N LEU A 327 -3.46 11.34 18.32
CA LEU A 327 -2.34 11.30 19.24
C LEU A 327 -1.36 12.42 18.87
N ASP A 328 -1.11 13.32 19.80
CA ASP A 328 -0.07 14.36 19.65
C ASP A 328 1.32 13.73 19.87
N ALA A 329 1.97 13.39 18.76
CA ALA A 329 3.27 12.73 18.76
C ALA A 329 4.38 13.64 19.27
N SER A 330 4.19 14.97 19.28
CA SER A 330 5.18 15.92 19.81
C SER A 330 5.29 15.89 21.34
N ARG A 331 4.33 15.26 22.01
CA ARG A 331 4.32 15.07 23.46
C ARG A 331 4.94 13.78 23.93
N LEU A 332 5.25 12.87 23.01
CA LEU A 332 5.91 11.61 23.36
C LEU A 332 7.35 11.92 23.78
N ASP A 333 7.76 11.33 24.90
CA ASP A 333 9.08 11.55 25.53
C ASP A 333 9.89 10.26 25.66
N GLY A 334 9.44 9.21 24.96
CA GLY A 334 10.08 7.90 25.01
C GLY A 334 9.76 7.08 26.27
N THR A 335 8.99 7.62 27.20
CA THR A 335 8.55 6.87 28.38
C THR A 335 7.41 5.89 28.07
N ALA A 336 7.18 4.93 28.97
CA ALA A 336 6.08 3.97 28.82
C ALA A 336 4.71 4.60 29.11
N ASP A 337 4.69 5.72 29.82
CA ASP A 337 3.47 6.38 30.26
C ASP A 337 2.92 7.33 29.19
N LEU A 338 1.60 7.41 29.11
CA LEU A 338 0.93 8.32 28.19
C LEU A 338 0.95 9.75 28.76
N PRO A 339 1.62 10.71 28.09
CA PRO A 339 1.65 12.09 28.57
C PRO A 339 0.23 12.67 28.62
N LYS A 340 -0.04 13.45 29.69
CA LYS A 340 -1.35 14.09 29.87
C LYS A 340 -1.70 14.98 28.69
N GLY A 341 -2.89 14.76 28.11
CA GLY A 341 -3.38 15.55 26.98
C GLY A 341 -2.75 15.20 25.64
N ALA A 342 -1.98 14.09 25.53
CA ALA A 342 -1.48 13.61 24.25
C ALA A 342 -2.58 12.94 23.40
N LEU A 343 -3.61 12.36 24.05
CA LEU A 343 -4.75 11.77 23.33
C LEU A 343 -5.89 12.77 23.19
N GLY A 344 -6.41 12.86 21.97
CA GLY A 344 -7.67 13.54 21.66
C GLY A 344 -8.90 12.68 22.02
N ASP A 345 -10.05 13.34 22.06
CA ASP A 345 -11.35 12.68 22.20
C ASP A 345 -11.74 11.91 20.94
N PRO A 346 -12.69 10.95 21.02
CA PRO A 346 -13.21 10.23 19.87
C PRO A 346 -13.74 11.16 18.77
N ILE A 347 -13.29 10.94 17.52
CA ILE A 347 -13.70 11.73 16.36
C ILE A 347 -15.12 11.39 15.94
N ILE A 348 -15.45 10.11 15.89
CA ILE A 348 -16.81 9.64 15.59
C ILE A 348 -17.39 8.90 16.79
N PRO A 349 -18.69 8.82 16.94
CA PRO A 349 -19.32 8.04 18.01
C PRO A 349 -18.90 6.57 17.99
N ALA A 350 -18.80 5.94 19.16
CA ALA A 350 -18.60 4.52 19.27
C ALA A 350 -19.69 3.74 18.52
N THR A 351 -19.30 2.66 17.84
CA THR A 351 -20.21 1.89 16.98
C THR A 351 -19.87 0.40 17.00
N ASP A 352 -20.83 -0.45 16.63
CA ASP A 352 -20.60 -1.88 16.40
C ASP A 352 -20.07 -2.20 14.99
N ARG A 353 -20.00 -1.21 14.12
CA ARG A 353 -19.47 -1.35 12.76
C ARG A 353 -17.94 -1.31 12.79
N LYS A 354 -17.30 -2.21 12.05
CA LYS A 354 -15.84 -2.18 11.88
C LYS A 354 -15.48 -1.05 10.93
N ASN A 355 -14.74 -0.07 11.42
CA ASN A 355 -14.32 1.11 10.65
C ASN A 355 -12.84 1.05 10.33
N THR A 356 -12.48 1.39 9.07
CA THR A 356 -11.10 1.40 8.57
C THR A 356 -10.86 2.66 7.74
N VAL A 357 -9.87 3.45 8.11
CA VAL A 357 -9.50 4.67 7.36
C VAL A 357 -8.98 4.30 5.97
N ARG A 358 -9.46 5.00 4.94
CA ARG A 358 -9.07 4.82 3.54
C ARG A 358 -8.24 5.98 3.02
N ALA A 359 -8.48 7.18 3.48
CA ALA A 359 -7.75 8.38 3.10
C ALA A 359 -7.84 9.45 4.19
N ILE A 360 -6.80 10.27 4.28
CA ILE A 360 -6.76 11.51 5.05
C ILE A 360 -6.49 12.62 4.04
N SER A 361 -7.26 13.72 4.09
CA SER A 361 -7.02 14.86 3.21
C SER A 361 -5.66 15.51 3.51
N GLN A 362 -5.01 16.04 2.48
CA GLN A 362 -3.69 16.67 2.61
C GLN A 362 -3.65 17.78 3.66
N ASP A 363 -4.76 18.50 3.86
CA ASP A 363 -4.87 19.54 4.88
C ASP A 363 -5.22 19.00 6.28
N GLY A 364 -5.31 17.69 6.44
CA GLY A 364 -5.60 17.01 7.70
C GLY A 364 -7.00 17.23 8.26
N LYS A 365 -7.91 17.90 7.52
CA LYS A 365 -9.22 18.26 8.06
C LYS A 365 -10.29 17.20 7.90
N GLN A 366 -10.11 16.30 6.94
CA GLN A 366 -11.10 15.28 6.60
C GLN A 366 -10.47 13.90 6.47
N MET A 367 -11.26 12.87 6.72
CA MET A 367 -10.91 11.50 6.41
C MET A 367 -12.06 10.81 5.68
N ILE A 368 -11.71 9.83 4.85
CA ILE A 368 -12.62 8.85 4.30
C ILE A 368 -12.36 7.53 5.01
N PHE A 369 -13.44 6.86 5.41
CA PHE A 369 -13.33 5.54 6.00
C PHE A 369 -14.38 4.59 5.45
N ALA A 370 -14.02 3.32 5.40
CA ALA A 370 -14.91 2.21 5.15
C ALA A 370 -15.54 1.76 6.46
N SER A 371 -16.79 1.35 6.42
CA SER A 371 -17.57 0.92 7.58
C SER A 371 -18.29 -0.37 7.25
N LEU A 372 -17.88 -1.48 7.90
CA LEU A 372 -18.39 -2.82 7.66
C LEU A 372 -19.34 -3.25 8.76
N GLN A 373 -20.52 -3.76 8.38
CA GLN A 373 -21.50 -4.39 9.26
C GLN A 373 -22.00 -5.69 8.63
N GLY A 374 -21.61 -6.81 9.19
CA GLY A 374 -21.79 -8.10 8.53
C GLY A 374 -21.06 -8.10 7.18
N THR A 375 -21.79 -8.29 6.09
CA THR A 375 -21.27 -8.23 4.70
C THR A 375 -21.48 -6.87 4.03
N ARG A 376 -22.13 -5.91 4.71
CA ARG A 376 -22.44 -4.61 4.14
C ARG A 376 -21.32 -3.62 4.37
N LEU A 377 -20.61 -3.29 3.31
CA LEU A 377 -19.57 -2.28 3.27
C LEU A 377 -20.15 -0.94 2.80
N GLU A 378 -19.85 0.13 3.53
CA GLU A 378 -20.28 1.50 3.20
C GLU A 378 -19.10 2.45 3.41
N TYR A 379 -19.07 3.55 2.67
CA TYR A 379 -18.03 4.57 2.78
C TYR A 379 -18.59 5.87 3.34
N PHE A 380 -17.80 6.53 4.16
CA PHE A 380 -18.15 7.77 4.83
C PHE A 380 -17.02 8.77 4.72
N VAL A 381 -17.38 10.05 4.66
CA VAL A 381 -16.47 11.17 4.88
C VAL A 381 -16.79 11.82 6.22
N SER A 382 -15.75 12.17 6.98
CA SER A 382 -15.89 12.84 8.28
C SER A 382 -14.83 13.92 8.45
N ALA A 383 -15.18 15.00 9.16
CA ALA A 383 -14.17 15.90 9.69
C ALA A 383 -13.30 15.16 10.72
N ILE A 384 -12.02 15.52 10.82
CA ILE A 384 -11.12 15.02 11.85
C ILE A 384 -11.20 15.97 13.07
N THR A 385 -12.36 16.03 13.67
CA THR A 385 -12.64 16.80 14.90
C THR A 385 -13.44 15.95 15.86
N PRO A 386 -13.23 16.08 17.17
CA PRO A 386 -13.99 15.32 18.16
C PRO A 386 -15.50 15.48 18.00
N GLY A 387 -16.24 14.37 18.06
CA GLY A 387 -17.70 14.36 17.97
C GLY A 387 -18.25 14.64 16.58
N ALA A 388 -17.45 14.54 15.52
CA ALA A 388 -17.89 14.73 14.15
C ALA A 388 -19.01 13.74 13.76
N THR A 389 -19.94 14.20 12.95
CA THR A 389 -20.99 13.35 12.36
C THR A 389 -20.57 12.93 10.95
N PRO A 390 -20.30 11.62 10.73
CA PRO A 390 -19.94 11.12 9.42
C PRO A 390 -21.07 11.29 8.41
N LYS A 391 -20.71 11.63 7.18
CA LYS A 391 -21.66 11.67 6.05
C LYS A 391 -21.40 10.48 5.16
N LYS A 392 -22.46 9.70 4.88
CA LYS A 392 -22.38 8.58 3.95
C LYS A 392 -22.10 9.09 2.54
N ILE A 393 -21.15 8.45 1.86
CA ILE A 393 -20.87 8.69 0.45
C ILE A 393 -21.85 7.84 -0.37
N THR A 394 -22.68 8.50 -1.18
CA THR A 394 -23.73 7.84 -1.98
C THR A 394 -23.49 7.96 -3.49
N ALA A 395 -22.44 8.65 -3.91
CA ALA A 395 -22.09 8.79 -5.32
C ALA A 395 -21.60 7.46 -5.90
N GLY A 396 -22.18 7.00 -6.99
CA GLY A 396 -21.92 5.68 -7.57
C GLY A 396 -20.47 5.43 -8.03
N GLY A 397 -19.67 6.49 -8.20
CA GLY A 397 -18.22 6.35 -8.49
C GLY A 397 -17.38 5.99 -7.28
N ALA A 398 -17.88 6.29 -6.06
CA ALA A 398 -17.13 6.06 -4.82
C ALA A 398 -16.85 4.59 -4.56
N ASP A 399 -17.83 3.72 -4.76
CA ASP A 399 -17.65 2.27 -4.57
C ASP A 399 -16.57 1.75 -5.50
N ARG A 400 -16.57 2.19 -6.77
CA ARG A 400 -15.53 1.80 -7.73
C ARG A 400 -14.14 2.33 -7.32
N ALA A 401 -14.06 3.57 -6.87
CA ALA A 401 -12.80 4.20 -6.46
C ALA A 401 -12.19 3.55 -5.23
N LEU A 402 -13.05 3.22 -4.24
CA LEU A 402 -12.60 2.84 -2.89
C LEU A 402 -12.55 1.32 -2.66
N SER A 403 -13.17 0.51 -3.55
CA SER A 403 -13.20 -0.95 -3.41
C SER A 403 -12.31 -1.71 -4.39
N VAL A 404 -11.93 -1.10 -5.53
CA VAL A 404 -11.20 -1.80 -6.61
C VAL A 404 -9.69 -1.57 -6.56
N GLY A 405 -9.20 -0.64 -5.74
CA GLY A 405 -7.78 -0.33 -5.66
C GLY A 405 -7.36 0.21 -4.32
N ASP A 406 -6.06 0.41 -4.18
CA ASP A 406 -5.49 1.08 -3.02
C ASP A 406 -5.59 2.58 -3.17
N VAL A 407 -6.08 3.26 -2.13
CA VAL A 407 -6.04 4.72 -2.06
C VAL A 407 -4.62 5.13 -1.67
N LEU A 408 -3.92 5.75 -2.59
CA LEU A 408 -2.52 6.15 -2.39
C LEU A 408 -2.41 7.46 -1.59
N GLU A 409 -3.25 8.43 -1.94
CA GLU A 409 -3.24 9.73 -1.27
C GLU A 409 -4.52 10.53 -1.60
N TRP A 410 -4.78 11.53 -0.79
CA TRP A 410 -5.79 12.56 -1.01
C TRP A 410 -5.12 13.93 -0.99
N ARG A 411 -4.85 14.48 -2.18
CA ARG A 411 -4.23 15.80 -2.39
C ARG A 411 -5.19 16.96 -2.19
#